data_f96ed68c27e225b4d2242506c93b7a27
#
_entry.id   f96ed68c27e225b4d2242506c93b7a27
#
_cell.length_a   1.000
_cell.length_b   1.000
_cell.length_c   1.000
_cell.angle_alpha   90.00
_cell.angle_beta   90.00
_cell.angle_gamma   90.00
#
_symmetry.space_group_name_H-M   'P 1'
#
loop_
_entity.id
_entity.type
_entity.pdbx_description
1 polymer ?
#
loop_
_entity_poly.entity_id
_entity_poly.type
_entity_poly.pdbx_seq_one_letter_code
_entity_poly.pdbx_strand_id
1 'polypeptide(L)'
;MTKRIAMWSGPRNISTAMMRSFSSRPDCFVSDEPFYGAFLKETGADHPMRDEVIASMETDWFRIADAMAGDPPDGSPVWYQKQMTHHMVGPVTPDDLRDVTHAFLIRDPRRMVASYARKREEVGAADLGMDLLRQFFDRECNRLGSPPPIVDAADVIADPAGTLSALCAALGIPWTEAMLHWPAGRHPEDGVWAEHWYGRVEASTGFEGEEDPDPPALDSHLRKVADACEGDYQSMARFRVGDPR
;
A
#
# COMPACT_ATOMS: atom_id res chain seq x y z
N MET A 1 -23.76 -1.47 -5.57
CA MET A 1 -23.11 -1.04 -4.29
C MET A 1 -21.61 -1.04 -4.54
N THR A 2 -20.92 0.06 -4.30
CA THR A 2 -19.48 0.20 -4.57
C THR A 2 -18.64 -0.66 -3.62
N LYS A 3 -17.68 -1.41 -4.15
CA LYS A 3 -16.67 -2.14 -3.37
C LYS A 3 -15.49 -1.20 -3.09
N ARG A 4 -15.38 -0.72 -1.87
CA ARG A 4 -14.28 0.14 -1.39
C ARG A 4 -13.21 -0.73 -0.77
N ILE A 5 -11.96 -0.53 -1.17
CA ILE A 5 -10.81 -1.34 -0.77
C ILE A 5 -9.72 -0.40 -0.25
N ALA A 6 -9.40 -0.45 1.02
CA ALA A 6 -8.23 0.20 1.58
C ALA A 6 -7.06 -0.81 1.59
N MET A 7 -6.10 -0.63 0.69
CA MET A 7 -4.88 -1.45 0.62
C MET A 7 -3.79 -0.82 1.47
N TRP A 8 -3.59 -1.38 2.65
CA TRP A 8 -2.60 -0.93 3.62
C TRP A 8 -1.21 -1.48 3.33
N SER A 9 -0.20 -0.65 3.36
CA SER A 9 1.19 -1.07 3.17
C SER A 9 2.18 -0.16 3.91
N GLY A 10 3.41 -0.63 4.07
CA GLY A 10 4.56 0.22 4.36
C GLY A 10 5.15 0.85 3.09
N PRO A 11 6.12 1.76 3.21
CA PRO A 11 6.81 2.34 2.06
C PRO A 11 7.65 1.30 1.31
N ARG A 12 7.92 1.56 0.02
CA ARG A 12 8.79 0.71 -0.84
C ARG A 12 8.29 -0.72 -1.03
N ASN A 13 6.99 -0.90 -1.02
CA ASN A 13 6.27 -2.17 -1.01
C ASN A 13 5.45 -2.41 -2.30
N ILE A 14 5.94 -1.98 -3.46
CA ILE A 14 5.26 -2.04 -4.77
C ILE A 14 3.82 -1.48 -4.76
N SER A 15 3.41 -0.75 -3.73
CA SER A 15 2.03 -0.25 -3.57
C SER A 15 1.55 0.61 -4.74
N THR A 16 2.46 1.38 -5.37
CA THR A 16 2.13 2.17 -6.56
C THR A 16 1.93 1.28 -7.80
N ALA A 17 2.72 0.21 -7.98
CA ALA A 17 2.47 -0.77 -9.05
C ALA A 17 1.12 -1.47 -8.85
N MET A 18 0.76 -1.80 -7.60
CA MET A 18 -0.57 -2.31 -7.26
C MET A 18 -1.67 -1.30 -7.62
N MET A 19 -1.48 -0.02 -7.30
CA MET A 19 -2.44 1.03 -7.70
C MET A 19 -2.58 1.13 -9.23
N ARG A 20 -1.47 1.06 -10.00
CA ARG A 20 -1.49 0.99 -11.47
C ARG A 20 -2.28 -0.21 -11.99
N SER A 21 -2.06 -1.38 -11.38
CA SER A 21 -2.79 -2.60 -11.69
C SER A 21 -4.30 -2.43 -11.51
N PHE A 22 -4.73 -1.85 -10.40
CA PHE A 22 -6.15 -1.58 -10.15
C PHE A 22 -6.70 -0.47 -11.05
N SER A 23 -5.93 0.59 -11.33
CA SER A 23 -6.30 1.67 -12.25
C SER A 23 -6.50 1.18 -13.70
N SER A 24 -5.85 0.09 -14.09
CA SER A 24 -6.01 -0.51 -15.42
C SER A 24 -7.34 -1.25 -15.61
N ARG A 25 -8.10 -1.47 -14.56
CA ARG A 25 -9.44 -2.06 -14.64
C ARG A 25 -10.44 -1.01 -15.16
N PRO A 26 -11.34 -1.38 -16.10
CA PRO A 26 -12.34 -0.43 -16.63
C PRO A 26 -13.45 -0.09 -15.62
N ASP A 27 -13.53 -0.83 -14.51
CA ASP A 27 -14.56 -0.72 -13.47
C ASP A 27 -14.02 -0.20 -12.12
N CYS A 28 -12.80 0.38 -12.11
CA CYS A 28 -12.14 0.77 -10.86
C CYS A 28 -11.65 2.21 -10.87
N PHE A 29 -12.07 2.99 -9.88
CA PHE A 29 -11.45 4.24 -9.51
C PHE A 29 -10.32 3.99 -8.49
N VAL A 30 -9.25 4.79 -8.51
CA VAL A 30 -8.16 4.67 -7.55
C VAL A 30 -7.89 5.99 -6.85
N SER A 31 -7.42 5.93 -5.61
CA SER A 31 -6.94 7.08 -4.84
C SER A 31 -5.56 6.80 -4.27
N ASP A 32 -4.67 7.80 -4.37
CA ASP A 32 -3.29 7.71 -3.94
C ASP A 32 -3.10 8.39 -2.58
N GLU A 33 -2.84 7.62 -1.56
CA GLU A 33 -2.45 8.04 -0.20
C GLU A 33 -3.33 9.15 0.40
N PRO A 34 -4.66 8.97 0.55
CA PRO A 34 -5.58 10.02 0.97
C PRO A 34 -5.19 10.76 2.26
N PHE A 35 -4.50 10.11 3.21
CA PHE A 35 -4.09 10.70 4.49
C PHE A 35 -2.72 11.39 4.45
N TYR A 36 -2.02 11.43 3.32
CA TYR A 36 -0.66 11.96 3.27
C TYR A 36 -0.57 13.44 3.64
N GLY A 37 -1.46 14.28 3.13
CA GLY A 37 -1.50 15.71 3.47
C GLY A 37 -1.79 15.95 4.96
N ALA A 38 -2.71 15.18 5.55
CA ALA A 38 -3.02 15.23 6.98
C ALA A 38 -1.82 14.80 7.84
N PHE A 39 -1.15 13.72 7.47
CA PHE A 39 0.08 13.25 8.11
C PHE A 39 1.18 14.32 8.13
N LEU A 40 1.46 14.94 6.97
CA LEU A 40 2.50 15.96 6.86
C LEU A 40 2.18 17.22 7.68
N LYS A 41 0.89 17.60 7.71
CA LYS A 41 0.43 18.74 8.51
C LYS A 41 0.54 18.47 10.01
N GLU A 42 0.15 17.28 10.45
CA GLU A 42 0.15 16.89 11.87
C GLU A 42 1.58 16.73 12.41
N THR A 43 2.44 16.04 11.68
CA THR A 43 3.79 15.69 12.14
C THR A 43 4.82 16.77 11.88
N GLY A 44 4.61 17.62 10.87
CA GLY A 44 5.65 18.53 10.37
C GLY A 44 6.84 17.80 9.72
N ALA A 45 6.68 16.53 9.34
CA ALA A 45 7.75 15.73 8.74
C ALA A 45 8.36 16.41 7.52
N ASP A 46 9.70 16.40 7.45
CA ASP A 46 10.46 16.96 6.33
C ASP A 46 10.47 15.96 5.16
N HIS A 47 9.41 16.05 4.34
CA HIS A 47 9.27 15.27 3.13
C HIS A 47 9.39 16.16 1.89
N PRO A 48 9.97 15.66 0.79
CA PRO A 48 9.98 16.38 -0.48
C PRO A 48 8.58 16.85 -0.89
N MET A 49 8.47 18.08 -1.35
CA MET A 49 7.21 18.69 -1.80
C MET A 49 6.12 18.80 -0.71
N ARG A 50 6.55 18.87 0.57
CA ARG A 50 5.63 18.88 1.72
C ARG A 50 4.51 19.92 1.59
N ASP A 51 4.86 21.15 1.28
CA ASP A 51 3.90 22.27 1.23
C ASP A 51 2.95 22.15 0.04
N GLU A 52 3.42 21.67 -1.10
CA GLU A 52 2.63 21.37 -2.29
C GLU A 52 1.65 20.21 -2.02
N VAL A 53 2.11 19.16 -1.32
CA VAL A 53 1.24 18.04 -0.91
C VAL A 53 0.12 18.55 0.01
N ILE A 54 0.45 19.30 1.06
CA ILE A 54 -0.54 19.84 1.99
C ILE A 54 -1.53 20.77 1.26
N ALA A 55 -1.06 21.58 0.32
CA ALA A 55 -1.92 22.48 -0.44
C ALA A 55 -2.86 21.78 -1.43
N SER A 56 -2.48 20.58 -1.90
CA SER A 56 -3.22 19.81 -2.91
C SER A 56 -4.25 18.84 -2.34
N MET A 57 -4.27 18.61 -1.01
CA MET A 57 -5.06 17.56 -0.37
C MET A 57 -5.97 18.11 0.73
N GLU A 58 -7.06 17.38 1.04
CA GLU A 58 -7.79 17.53 2.30
C GLU A 58 -6.87 17.13 3.47
N THR A 59 -6.93 17.87 4.57
CA THR A 59 -6.10 17.64 5.75
C THR A 59 -6.91 17.42 7.03
N ASP A 60 -8.23 17.46 6.95
CA ASP A 60 -9.11 17.08 8.06
C ASP A 60 -9.30 15.56 8.05
N TRP A 61 -8.85 14.91 9.10
CA TRP A 61 -8.84 13.46 9.25
C TRP A 61 -10.22 12.82 9.07
N PHE A 62 -11.26 13.40 9.64
CA PHE A 62 -12.61 12.86 9.57
C PHE A 62 -13.27 13.11 8.21
N ARG A 63 -13.00 14.26 7.58
CA ARG A 63 -13.46 14.50 6.20
C ARG A 63 -12.83 13.55 5.19
N ILE A 64 -11.54 13.20 5.38
CA ILE A 64 -10.89 12.18 4.55
C ILE A 64 -11.56 10.82 4.77
N ALA A 65 -11.79 10.42 6.01
CA ALA A 65 -12.45 9.16 6.33
C ALA A 65 -13.87 9.08 5.76
N ASP A 66 -14.66 10.14 5.90
CA ASP A 66 -16.01 10.24 5.33
C ASP A 66 -16.00 10.15 3.80
N ALA A 67 -15.06 10.84 3.15
CA ALA A 67 -14.90 10.78 1.70
C ALA A 67 -14.55 9.36 1.23
N MET A 68 -13.63 8.69 1.92
CA MET A 68 -13.22 7.31 1.60
C MET A 68 -14.34 6.29 1.78
N ALA A 69 -15.26 6.52 2.72
CA ALA A 69 -16.44 5.69 2.95
C ALA A 69 -17.60 6.04 2.00
N GLY A 70 -17.51 7.15 1.28
CA GLY A 70 -18.50 7.62 0.29
C GLY A 70 -18.43 6.88 -1.05
N ASP A 71 -19.08 7.42 -2.05
CA ASP A 71 -19.01 6.90 -3.43
C ASP A 71 -17.79 7.50 -4.16
N PRO A 72 -17.13 6.74 -5.06
CA PRO A 72 -16.03 7.27 -5.85
C PRO A 72 -16.53 8.39 -6.79
N PRO A 73 -15.68 9.39 -7.09
CA PRO A 73 -16.08 10.55 -7.87
C PRO A 73 -16.67 10.26 -9.25
N ASP A 74 -16.27 9.15 -9.87
CA ASP A 74 -16.73 8.73 -11.20
C ASP A 74 -17.85 7.67 -11.17
N GLY A 75 -18.30 7.26 -9.98
CA GLY A 75 -19.34 6.25 -9.80
C GLY A 75 -18.90 4.81 -10.10
N SER A 76 -17.61 4.53 -10.19
CA SER A 76 -17.08 3.19 -10.44
C SER A 76 -17.55 2.17 -9.41
N PRO A 77 -17.82 0.91 -9.81
CA PRO A 77 -18.26 -0.14 -8.89
C PRO A 77 -17.15 -0.63 -7.94
N VAL A 78 -15.88 -0.39 -8.27
CA VAL A 78 -14.72 -0.68 -7.41
C VAL A 78 -13.97 0.60 -7.14
N TRP A 79 -13.57 0.83 -5.89
CA TRP A 79 -12.70 1.92 -5.50
C TRP A 79 -11.50 1.38 -4.72
N TYR A 80 -10.33 1.42 -5.33
CA TYR A 80 -9.07 1.04 -4.69
C TYR A 80 -8.39 2.27 -4.10
N GLN A 81 -8.09 2.24 -2.81
CA GLN A 81 -7.46 3.31 -2.06
C GLN A 81 -6.09 2.81 -1.57
N LYS A 82 -5.03 3.33 -2.15
CA LYS A 82 -3.66 3.06 -1.68
C LYS A 82 -3.43 3.77 -0.36
N GLN A 83 -3.05 3.03 0.68
CA GLN A 83 -2.88 3.54 2.03
C GLN A 83 -1.49 3.23 2.56
N MET A 84 -0.92 4.22 3.27
CA MET A 84 0.36 4.05 3.96
C MET A 84 0.10 4.03 5.46
N THR A 85 0.46 2.92 6.14
CA THR A 85 0.16 2.77 7.57
C THR A 85 0.87 3.81 8.43
N HIS A 86 2.10 4.19 8.11
CA HIS A 86 2.83 5.23 8.85
C HIS A 86 2.23 6.64 8.71
N HIS A 87 1.29 6.87 7.80
CA HIS A 87 0.53 8.10 7.74
C HIS A 87 -0.56 8.19 8.82
N MET A 88 -0.94 7.07 9.44
CA MET A 88 -2.06 7.00 10.40
C MET A 88 -1.62 7.41 11.81
N VAL A 89 -1.26 8.67 11.98
CA VAL A 89 -0.82 9.27 13.26
C VAL A 89 -1.90 10.11 13.94
N GLY A 90 -2.99 10.36 13.25
CA GLY A 90 -4.11 11.18 13.74
C GLY A 90 -5.19 10.39 14.48
N PRO A 91 -6.35 11.02 14.70
CA PRO A 91 -7.44 10.42 15.49
C PRO A 91 -8.21 9.33 14.74
N VAL A 92 -8.14 9.29 13.40
CA VAL A 92 -8.85 8.28 12.59
C VAL A 92 -8.16 6.93 12.69
N THR A 93 -8.96 5.90 12.86
CA THR A 93 -8.53 4.50 12.99
C THR A 93 -9.27 3.63 11.96
N PRO A 94 -8.86 2.37 11.73
CA PRO A 94 -9.62 1.46 10.86
C PRO A 94 -11.09 1.29 11.29
N ASP A 95 -11.44 1.51 12.56
CA ASP A 95 -12.83 1.43 13.02
C ASP A 95 -13.72 2.56 12.46
N ASP A 96 -13.12 3.69 12.10
CA ASP A 96 -13.82 4.81 11.46
C ASP A 96 -14.06 4.52 9.96
N LEU A 97 -13.40 3.49 9.42
CA LEU A 97 -13.48 3.04 8.02
C LEU A 97 -14.17 1.67 7.89
N ARG A 98 -15.18 1.37 8.74
CA ARG A 98 -15.83 0.03 8.81
C ARG A 98 -16.51 -0.40 7.52
N ASP A 99 -16.97 0.56 6.71
CA ASP A 99 -17.64 0.32 5.43
C ASP A 99 -16.66 0.13 4.25
N VAL A 100 -15.36 0.15 4.58
CA VAL A 100 -14.28 -0.11 3.63
C VAL A 100 -13.73 -1.52 3.87
N THR A 101 -13.44 -2.26 2.82
CA THR A 101 -12.76 -3.56 2.92
C THR A 101 -11.27 -3.32 3.10
N HIS A 102 -10.71 -3.72 4.23
CA HIS A 102 -9.28 -3.62 4.48
C HIS A 102 -8.54 -4.81 3.86
N ALA A 103 -7.49 -4.52 3.13
CA ALA A 103 -6.56 -5.48 2.57
C ALA A 103 -5.12 -5.03 2.85
N PHE A 104 -4.17 -5.96 2.78
CA PHE A 104 -2.80 -5.72 3.23
C PHE A 104 -1.80 -6.15 2.17
N LEU A 105 -0.77 -5.32 1.98
CA LEU A 105 0.37 -5.61 1.12
C LEU A 105 1.63 -5.57 1.98
N ILE A 106 2.29 -6.72 2.08
CA ILE A 106 3.54 -6.89 2.82
C ILE A 106 4.72 -7.10 1.89
N ARG A 107 5.92 -6.93 2.43
CA ARG A 107 7.18 -7.24 1.77
C ARG A 107 8.24 -7.56 2.81
N ASP A 108 9.19 -8.41 2.44
CA ASP A 108 10.39 -8.70 3.24
C ASP A 108 11.04 -7.40 3.76
N PRO A 109 11.19 -7.22 5.08
CA PRO A 109 11.75 -6.00 5.68
C PRO A 109 13.16 -5.65 5.18
N ARG A 110 14.00 -6.63 4.86
CA ARG A 110 15.35 -6.38 4.33
C ARG A 110 15.30 -5.70 2.96
N ARG A 111 14.34 -6.10 2.13
CA ARG A 111 14.11 -5.49 0.81
C ARG A 111 13.52 -4.09 0.92
N MET A 112 12.60 -3.89 1.88
CA MET A 112 12.04 -2.58 2.17
C MET A 112 13.14 -1.60 2.61
N VAL A 113 13.91 -1.98 3.63
CA VAL A 113 15.01 -1.18 4.19
C VAL A 113 16.05 -0.84 3.11
N ALA A 114 16.53 -1.85 2.35
CA ALA A 114 17.48 -1.63 1.27
C ALA A 114 16.97 -0.66 0.19
N SER A 115 15.68 -0.75 -0.13
CA SER A 115 15.07 0.16 -1.11
C SER A 115 14.88 1.57 -0.56
N TYR A 116 14.56 1.70 0.73
CA TYR A 116 14.29 2.98 1.38
C TYR A 116 15.58 3.75 1.64
N ALA A 117 16.65 3.08 2.08
CA ALA A 117 17.96 3.67 2.31
C ALA A 117 18.63 4.27 1.05
N ARG A 118 18.19 3.90 -0.15
CA ARG A 118 18.63 4.55 -1.40
C ARG A 118 18.07 5.97 -1.58
N LYS A 119 17.03 6.33 -0.82
CA LYS A 119 16.30 7.60 -0.95
C LYS A 119 16.36 8.45 0.31
N ARG A 120 16.76 7.87 1.44
CA ARG A 120 16.86 8.56 2.73
C ARG A 120 18.15 8.14 3.44
N GLU A 121 18.82 9.10 4.04
CA GLU A 121 20.08 8.87 4.79
C GLU A 121 19.80 8.14 6.11
N GLU A 122 18.68 8.45 6.76
CA GLU A 122 18.27 7.83 8.01
C GLU A 122 16.99 7.02 7.79
N VAL A 123 17.01 5.77 8.24
CA VAL A 123 15.88 4.84 8.18
C VAL A 123 15.74 4.17 9.54
N GLY A 124 14.58 4.33 10.16
CA GLY A 124 14.18 3.65 11.40
C GLY A 124 13.04 2.65 11.18
N ALA A 125 12.79 1.77 12.15
CA ALA A 125 11.69 0.80 12.06
C ALA A 125 10.32 1.49 11.97
N ALA A 126 10.14 2.63 12.65
CA ALA A 126 8.91 3.42 12.58
C ALA A 126 8.60 3.95 11.18
N ASP A 127 9.63 4.28 10.38
CA ASP A 127 9.45 4.73 9.00
C ASP A 127 8.87 3.65 8.09
N LEU A 128 9.06 2.38 8.44
CA LEU A 128 8.50 1.24 7.68
C LEU A 128 7.03 0.98 8.03
N GLY A 129 6.56 1.42 9.20
CA GLY A 129 5.18 1.27 9.65
C GLY A 129 4.71 -0.20 9.77
N MET A 130 5.63 -1.16 9.93
CA MET A 130 5.30 -2.59 9.95
C MET A 130 4.53 -2.98 11.22
N ASP A 131 4.90 -2.43 12.36
CA ASP A 131 4.22 -2.62 13.64
C ASP A 131 2.76 -2.14 13.57
N LEU A 132 2.53 -0.96 12.99
CA LEU A 132 1.19 -0.42 12.81
C LEU A 132 0.39 -1.22 11.77
N LEU A 133 1.04 -1.66 10.68
CA LEU A 133 0.44 -2.56 9.69
C LEU A 133 -0.04 -3.86 10.36
N ARG A 134 0.79 -4.42 11.24
CA ARG A 134 0.45 -5.61 12.02
C ARG A 134 -0.71 -5.35 12.99
N GLN A 135 -0.73 -4.23 13.68
CA GLN A 135 -1.84 -3.86 14.56
C GLN A 135 -3.16 -3.74 13.79
N PHE A 136 -3.14 -3.13 12.60
CA PHE A 136 -4.32 -3.02 11.74
C PHE A 136 -4.80 -4.39 11.26
N PHE A 137 -3.86 -5.26 10.86
CA PHE A 137 -4.16 -6.62 10.45
C PHE A 137 -4.82 -7.42 11.58
N ASP A 138 -4.26 -7.39 12.80
CA ASP A 138 -4.83 -8.10 13.95
C ASP A 138 -6.23 -7.59 14.33
N ARG A 139 -6.41 -6.28 14.25
CA ARG A 139 -7.72 -5.65 14.49
C ARG A 139 -8.77 -6.15 13.51
N GLU A 140 -8.42 -6.23 12.22
CA GLU A 140 -9.29 -6.77 11.18
C GLU A 140 -9.55 -8.27 11.36
N CYS A 141 -8.55 -9.06 11.73
CA CYS A 141 -8.75 -10.47 12.09
C CYS A 141 -9.77 -10.63 13.20
N ASN A 142 -9.67 -9.81 14.25
CA ASN A 142 -10.60 -9.84 15.38
C ASN A 142 -12.02 -9.41 14.96
N ARG A 143 -12.14 -8.38 14.11
CA ARG A 143 -13.43 -7.87 13.62
C ARG A 143 -14.14 -8.87 12.72
N LEU A 144 -13.39 -9.54 11.83
CA LEU A 144 -13.93 -10.47 10.84
C LEU A 144 -14.07 -11.91 11.36
N GLY A 145 -13.35 -12.26 12.43
CA GLY A 145 -13.20 -13.65 12.88
C GLY A 145 -12.35 -14.52 11.94
N SER A 146 -11.70 -13.91 10.97
CA SER A 146 -10.83 -14.54 9.97
C SER A 146 -9.81 -13.55 9.43
N PRO A 147 -8.66 -14.01 8.87
CA PRO A 147 -7.68 -13.11 8.28
C PRO A 147 -8.28 -12.31 7.11
N PRO A 148 -8.05 -10.98 7.04
CA PRO A 148 -8.38 -10.16 5.88
C PRO A 148 -7.48 -10.53 4.68
N PRO A 149 -7.85 -10.11 3.43
CA PRO A 149 -7.00 -10.32 2.26
C PRO A 149 -5.60 -9.71 2.46
N ILE A 150 -4.57 -10.50 2.24
CA ILE A 150 -3.18 -10.08 2.34
C ILE A 150 -2.35 -10.69 1.21
N VAL A 151 -1.48 -9.89 0.59
CA VAL A 151 -0.54 -10.31 -0.46
C VAL A 151 0.89 -9.93 -0.09
N ASP A 152 1.84 -10.75 -0.53
CA ASP A 152 3.27 -10.42 -0.45
C ASP A 152 3.74 -9.87 -1.80
N ALA A 153 4.57 -8.83 -1.76
CA ALA A 153 5.16 -8.25 -2.95
C ALA A 153 5.97 -9.26 -3.77
N ALA A 154 6.64 -10.21 -3.12
CA ALA A 154 7.40 -11.25 -3.79
C ALA A 154 6.48 -12.20 -4.59
N ASP A 155 5.34 -12.60 -4.01
CA ASP A 155 4.37 -13.44 -4.71
C ASP A 155 3.74 -12.71 -5.91
N VAL A 156 3.42 -11.42 -5.75
CA VAL A 156 2.89 -10.58 -6.85
C VAL A 156 3.90 -10.46 -8.00
N ILE A 157 5.19 -10.32 -7.70
CA ILE A 157 6.24 -10.19 -8.71
C ILE A 157 6.50 -11.55 -9.40
N ALA A 158 6.50 -12.64 -8.63
CA ALA A 158 6.78 -13.99 -9.14
C ALA A 158 5.64 -14.54 -10.02
N ASP A 159 4.39 -14.35 -9.61
CA ASP A 159 3.19 -14.75 -10.34
C ASP A 159 2.10 -13.69 -10.24
N PRO A 160 2.19 -12.61 -11.03
CA PRO A 160 1.20 -11.53 -10.99
C PRO A 160 -0.22 -12.00 -11.27
N ALA A 161 -0.40 -12.87 -12.26
CA ALA A 161 -1.73 -13.35 -12.67
C ALA A 161 -2.39 -14.20 -11.58
N GLY A 162 -1.67 -15.19 -11.05
CA GLY A 162 -2.19 -16.07 -10.00
C GLY A 162 -2.46 -15.31 -8.71
N THR A 163 -1.50 -14.49 -8.25
CA THR A 163 -1.62 -13.74 -6.99
C THR A 163 -2.74 -12.69 -7.04
N LEU A 164 -2.84 -11.92 -8.14
CA LEU A 164 -3.91 -10.92 -8.28
C LEU A 164 -5.28 -11.57 -8.48
N SER A 165 -5.35 -12.72 -9.14
CA SER A 165 -6.59 -13.49 -9.25
C SER A 165 -7.07 -13.97 -7.88
N ALA A 166 -6.16 -14.50 -7.05
CA ALA A 166 -6.46 -14.91 -5.68
C ALA A 166 -6.88 -13.72 -4.80
N LEU A 167 -6.20 -12.57 -4.94
CA LEU A 167 -6.57 -11.34 -4.25
C LEU A 167 -7.97 -10.86 -4.66
N CYS A 168 -8.28 -10.83 -5.96
CA CYS A 168 -9.62 -10.45 -6.45
C CYS A 168 -10.70 -11.37 -5.90
N ALA A 169 -10.47 -12.68 -5.86
CA ALA A 169 -11.39 -13.65 -5.27
C ALA A 169 -11.61 -13.38 -3.77
N ALA A 170 -10.54 -13.13 -3.01
CA ALA A 170 -10.61 -12.79 -1.59
C ALA A 170 -11.33 -11.46 -1.34
N LEU A 171 -11.19 -10.49 -2.24
CA LEU A 171 -11.90 -9.21 -2.20
C LEU A 171 -13.37 -9.30 -2.67
N GLY A 172 -13.76 -10.39 -3.31
CA GLY A 172 -15.09 -10.56 -3.88
C GLY A 172 -15.34 -9.70 -5.13
N ILE A 173 -14.31 -9.47 -5.94
CA ILE A 173 -14.40 -8.76 -7.24
C ILE A 173 -13.93 -9.67 -8.38
N PRO A 174 -14.43 -9.47 -9.62
CA PRO A 174 -13.96 -10.25 -10.76
C PRO A 174 -12.48 -9.99 -11.06
N TRP A 175 -11.75 -11.04 -11.44
CA TRP A 175 -10.42 -10.91 -12.00
C TRP A 175 -10.48 -10.42 -13.46
N THR A 176 -9.48 -9.66 -13.87
CA THR A 176 -9.27 -9.26 -15.27
C THR A 176 -7.78 -9.16 -15.61
N GLU A 177 -7.40 -9.65 -16.78
CA GLU A 177 -6.03 -9.56 -17.30
C GLU A 177 -5.54 -8.12 -17.52
N ALA A 178 -6.47 -7.15 -17.61
CA ALA A 178 -6.10 -5.73 -17.68
C ALA A 178 -5.23 -5.29 -16.50
N MET A 179 -5.34 -5.94 -15.34
CA MET A 179 -4.53 -5.65 -14.16
C MET A 179 -3.04 -6.00 -14.31
N LEU A 180 -2.63 -6.72 -15.35
CA LEU A 180 -1.24 -7.11 -15.59
C LEU A 180 -0.41 -6.02 -16.26
N HIS A 181 -1.06 -5.05 -16.92
CA HIS A 181 -0.39 -4.04 -17.73
C HIS A 181 -0.98 -2.64 -17.52
N TRP A 182 -0.12 -1.65 -17.62
CA TRP A 182 -0.49 -0.22 -17.59
C TRP A 182 0.38 0.60 -18.53
N PRO A 183 -0.07 1.76 -19.01
CA PRO A 183 0.76 2.68 -19.77
C PRO A 183 1.93 3.20 -18.93
N ALA A 184 3.11 3.34 -19.57
CA ALA A 184 4.23 4.04 -18.95
C ALA A 184 3.90 5.54 -18.79
N GLY A 185 4.54 6.16 -17.82
CA GLY A 185 4.42 7.59 -17.56
C GLY A 185 3.59 7.92 -16.32
N ARG A 186 3.34 9.22 -16.17
CA ARG A 186 2.51 9.76 -15.10
C ARG A 186 1.03 9.53 -15.39
N HIS A 187 0.27 9.19 -14.37
CA HIS A 187 -1.16 8.97 -14.47
C HIS A 187 -1.95 10.10 -13.77
N PRO A 188 -3.21 10.37 -14.19
CA PRO A 188 -4.01 11.45 -13.61
C PRO A 188 -4.27 11.32 -12.11
N GLU A 189 -4.30 10.10 -11.59
CA GLU A 189 -4.51 9.77 -10.19
C GLU A 189 -3.27 9.92 -9.31
N ASP A 190 -2.10 10.17 -9.89
CA ASP A 190 -0.87 10.37 -9.13
C ASP A 190 -0.92 11.69 -8.35
N GLY A 191 -0.58 11.61 -7.07
CA GLY A 191 -0.38 12.81 -6.26
C GLY A 191 0.82 13.64 -6.74
N VAL A 192 0.89 14.91 -6.32
CA VAL A 192 2.00 15.81 -6.68
C VAL A 192 3.37 15.25 -6.32
N TRP A 193 3.46 14.45 -5.27
CA TRP A 193 4.69 13.77 -4.81
C TRP A 193 5.24 12.70 -5.77
N ALA A 194 4.48 12.30 -6.78
CA ALA A 194 4.90 11.31 -7.76
C ALA A 194 6.21 11.69 -8.46
N GLU A 195 6.42 12.99 -8.72
CA GLU A 195 7.64 13.52 -9.32
C GLU A 195 8.92 13.05 -8.57
N HIS A 196 8.84 12.97 -7.25
CA HIS A 196 9.97 12.54 -6.44
C HIS A 196 10.05 11.01 -6.25
N TRP A 197 8.89 10.35 -6.07
CA TRP A 197 8.87 8.96 -5.60
C TRP A 197 8.63 7.92 -6.70
N TYR A 198 7.96 8.27 -7.83
CA TYR A 198 7.39 7.29 -8.75
C TYR A 198 8.23 7.00 -9.99
N GLY A 199 9.44 7.55 -10.14
CA GLY A 199 10.25 7.42 -11.37
C GLY A 199 10.46 5.97 -11.83
N ARG A 200 10.52 4.97 -10.93
CA ARG A 200 10.62 3.56 -11.33
C ARG A 200 9.30 3.01 -11.87
N VAL A 201 8.18 3.32 -11.23
CA VAL A 201 6.87 2.84 -11.68
C VAL A 201 6.42 3.57 -12.93
N GLU A 202 6.76 4.85 -13.10
CA GLU A 202 6.50 5.61 -14.33
C GLU A 202 7.22 5.02 -15.56
N ALA A 203 8.38 4.38 -15.35
CA ALA A 203 9.11 3.70 -16.42
C ALA A 203 8.60 2.27 -16.71
N SER A 204 7.70 1.72 -15.88
CA SER A 204 7.18 0.36 -16.00
C SER A 204 5.86 0.29 -16.75
N THR A 205 5.56 -0.90 -17.31
CA THR A 205 4.29 -1.19 -17.99
C THR A 205 3.60 -2.44 -17.46
N GLY A 206 4.11 -2.99 -16.35
CA GLY A 206 3.62 -4.19 -15.69
C GLY A 206 4.44 -4.49 -14.43
N PHE A 207 4.16 -5.62 -13.80
CA PHE A 207 4.99 -6.13 -12.71
C PHE A 207 6.24 -6.73 -13.32
N GLU A 208 7.32 -5.96 -13.34
CA GLU A 208 8.58 -6.33 -13.99
C GLU A 208 9.62 -6.77 -12.97
N GLY A 209 10.41 -7.76 -13.36
CA GLY A 209 11.62 -8.21 -12.69
C GLY A 209 11.39 -9.43 -11.79
N GLU A 210 12.41 -10.25 -11.74
CA GLU A 210 12.56 -11.24 -10.69
C GLU A 210 13.16 -10.53 -9.46
N GLU A 211 12.61 -10.75 -8.28
CA GLU A 211 13.35 -10.42 -7.08
C GLU A 211 14.49 -11.43 -6.94
N ASP A 212 15.71 -10.95 -6.70
CA ASP A 212 16.83 -11.82 -6.36
C ASP A 212 16.38 -12.76 -5.22
N PRO A 213 16.55 -14.08 -5.32
CA PRO A 213 16.16 -14.99 -4.26
C PRO A 213 16.83 -14.64 -2.92
N ASP A 214 18.04 -14.11 -2.97
CA ASP A 214 18.75 -13.67 -1.77
C ASP A 214 18.37 -12.22 -1.40
N PRO A 215 18.04 -11.94 -0.13
CA PRO A 215 17.80 -10.59 0.32
C PRO A 215 19.08 -9.75 0.21
N PRO A 216 18.97 -8.43 -0.08
CA PRO A 216 20.14 -7.57 -0.25
C PRO A 216 20.99 -7.50 1.02
N ALA A 217 22.30 -7.41 0.83
CA ALA A 217 23.23 -7.18 1.94
C ALA A 217 22.95 -5.81 2.58
N LEU A 218 22.81 -5.80 3.90
CA LEU A 218 22.59 -4.60 4.70
C LEU A 218 23.77 -4.39 5.64
N ASP A 219 24.12 -3.13 5.90
CA ASP A 219 25.03 -2.78 6.99
C ASP A 219 24.43 -3.14 8.37
N SER A 220 25.19 -2.96 9.42
CA SER A 220 24.78 -3.35 10.78
C SER A 220 23.58 -2.57 11.32
N HIS A 221 23.44 -1.29 10.94
CA HIS A 221 22.32 -0.45 11.36
C HIS A 221 21.02 -0.87 10.62
N LEU A 222 21.07 -0.90 9.31
CA LEU A 222 19.93 -1.26 8.46
C LEU A 222 19.47 -2.69 8.73
N ARG A 223 20.37 -3.60 9.07
CA ARG A 223 20.03 -4.96 9.49
C ARG A 223 19.21 -4.96 10.77
N LYS A 224 19.60 -4.20 11.79
CA LYS A 224 18.83 -4.09 13.04
C LYS A 224 17.42 -3.53 12.79
N VAL A 225 17.28 -2.57 11.87
CA VAL A 225 15.97 -2.03 11.47
C VAL A 225 15.11 -3.13 10.82
N ALA A 226 15.66 -3.91 9.89
CA ALA A 226 14.96 -5.00 9.27
C ALA A 226 14.58 -6.11 10.27
N ASP A 227 15.51 -6.51 11.13
CA ASP A 227 15.31 -7.54 12.15
C ASP A 227 14.20 -7.13 13.15
N ALA A 228 14.05 -5.84 13.46
CA ALA A 228 12.97 -5.34 14.31
C ALA A 228 11.57 -5.50 13.69
N CYS A 229 11.46 -5.57 12.36
CA CYS A 229 10.21 -5.74 11.62
C CYS A 229 9.90 -7.20 11.24
N GLU A 230 10.90 -8.10 11.36
CA GLU A 230 10.81 -9.47 10.86
C GLU A 230 9.67 -10.27 11.52
N GLY A 231 9.51 -10.14 12.84
CA GLY A 231 8.47 -10.86 13.60
C GLY A 231 7.05 -10.50 13.13
N ASP A 232 6.80 -9.22 12.88
CA ASP A 232 5.51 -8.73 12.39
C ASP A 232 5.26 -9.19 10.94
N TYR A 233 6.26 -9.11 10.09
CA TYR A 233 6.18 -9.61 8.73
C TYR A 233 5.83 -11.10 8.70
N GLN A 234 6.59 -11.94 9.40
CA GLN A 234 6.39 -13.39 9.42
C GLN A 234 5.03 -13.80 9.98
N SER A 235 4.54 -13.06 10.97
CA SER A 235 3.22 -13.31 11.55
C SER A 235 2.07 -13.04 10.60
N MET A 236 2.22 -12.10 9.66
CA MET A 236 1.24 -11.77 8.62
C MET A 236 1.42 -12.65 7.37
N ALA A 237 2.67 -12.91 6.96
CA ALA A 237 3.00 -13.64 5.72
C ALA A 237 2.38 -15.03 5.63
N ARG A 238 2.18 -15.71 6.77
CA ARG A 238 1.50 -17.03 6.82
C ARG A 238 0.04 -17.04 6.39
N PHE A 239 -0.58 -15.87 6.22
CA PHE A 239 -1.99 -15.71 5.83
C PHE A 239 -2.15 -15.18 4.40
N ARG A 240 -1.06 -15.02 3.64
CA ARG A 240 -1.10 -14.48 2.29
C ARG A 240 -1.97 -15.34 1.37
N VAL A 241 -2.69 -14.68 0.46
CA VAL A 241 -3.52 -15.37 -0.52
C VAL A 241 -2.67 -16.19 -1.49
N GLY A 242 -3.19 -17.33 -1.95
CA GLY A 242 -2.48 -18.20 -2.90
C GLY A 242 -1.45 -19.13 -2.26
N ASP A 243 -1.19 -19.06 -0.95
CA ASP A 243 -0.34 -20.03 -0.28
C ASP A 243 -1.10 -21.37 -0.14
N PRO A 244 -0.65 -22.46 -0.75
CA PRO A 244 -1.24 -23.77 -0.52
C PRO A 244 -0.89 -24.20 0.93
N ARG A 245 -1.87 -24.12 1.81
CA ARG A 245 -1.77 -24.62 3.20
C ARG A 245 -1.79 -26.13 3.25
#